data_6c40f6c9bd40e71f690bf286c7e5d663
#
_entry.id   6c40f6c9bd40e71f690bf286c7e5d663
#
_cell.length_a   1.000
_cell.length_b   1.000
_cell.length_c   1.000
_cell.angle_alpha   90.00
_cell.angle_beta   90.00
_cell.angle_gamma   90.00
#
_symmetry.space_group_name_H-M   'P 1'
#
loop_
_entity.id
_entity.type
_entity.pdbx_description
1 polymer ?
#
loop_
_entity_poly.entity_id
_entity_poly.type
_entity_poly.pdbx_seq_one_letter_code
_entity_poly.pdbx_strand_id
1 'polypeptide(L)'
;MPFKPIKCSAALLSAVLLAACAHSVQPLPASPIISVDAWGGSRSPAPPEPQRINRITLHHQGETWQPSGDVPAYLKRLQQWSRLSKHWADIPYHYIIAPDGQIYAARDTGVVGDSNTEYKPEGHALVMVMGNFEDVQPTTAQLHSTVELMAWLAQANGLGPDTIASHKDYSAQTLCPGKHLYAYLESGWLRRAVTARLAGRPMPSI
;
A
#
# COMPACT_ATOMS: atom_id res chain seq x y z
N MET A 1 -63.58 -52.69 30.68
CA MET A 1 -63.22 -51.68 29.67
C MET A 1 -61.71 -51.53 29.71
N PRO A 2 -60.95 -51.94 28.69
CA PRO A 2 -59.47 -51.85 28.71
C PRO A 2 -59.01 -50.53 28.13
N PHE A 3 -58.08 -49.85 28.84
CA PHE A 3 -57.38 -48.66 28.43
C PHE A 3 -56.37 -48.95 27.29
N LYS A 4 -56.45 -48.21 26.20
CA LYS A 4 -55.46 -48.25 25.12
C LYS A 4 -54.29 -47.32 25.46
N PRO A 5 -53.04 -47.76 25.27
CA PRO A 5 -51.91 -46.85 25.46
C PRO A 5 -51.70 -45.85 24.23
N ILE A 6 -51.52 -44.60 24.54
CA ILE A 6 -51.16 -43.51 23.57
C ILE A 6 -49.69 -43.68 23.22
N LYS A 7 -49.40 -43.90 21.93
CA LYS A 7 -48.01 -43.87 21.41
C LYS A 7 -47.59 -42.44 21.19
N CYS A 8 -46.67 -41.94 22.02
CA CYS A 8 -45.96 -40.67 21.74
C CYS A 8 -44.87 -40.94 20.68
N SER A 9 -45.06 -40.36 19.49
CA SER A 9 -44.03 -40.32 18.47
C SER A 9 -43.04 -39.16 18.78
N ALA A 10 -41.83 -39.50 19.15
CA ALA A 10 -40.77 -38.51 19.30
C ALA A 10 -40.25 -38.11 17.91
N ALA A 11 -40.48 -36.87 17.52
CA ALA A 11 -39.90 -36.25 16.33
C ALA A 11 -38.45 -35.85 16.65
N LEU A 12 -37.48 -36.52 16.05
CA LEU A 12 -36.07 -36.13 16.08
C LEU A 12 -35.88 -34.91 15.15
N LEU A 13 -35.72 -33.73 15.75
CA LEU A 13 -35.21 -32.55 15.02
C LEU A 13 -33.70 -32.73 14.81
N SER A 14 -33.30 -33.05 13.59
CA SER A 14 -31.90 -33.02 13.17
C SER A 14 -31.48 -31.56 12.96
N ALA A 15 -30.76 -30.98 13.93
CA ALA A 15 -30.11 -29.68 13.76
C ALA A 15 -28.90 -29.85 12.86
N VAL A 16 -29.00 -29.37 11.61
CA VAL A 16 -27.86 -29.24 10.69
C VAL A 16 -27.03 -28.07 11.16
N LEU A 17 -25.92 -28.32 11.84
CA LEU A 17 -24.89 -27.33 12.14
C LEU A 17 -24.17 -26.97 10.83
N LEU A 18 -24.54 -25.84 10.22
CA LEU A 18 -23.75 -25.19 9.20
C LEU A 18 -22.45 -24.64 9.85
N ALA A 19 -21.38 -25.42 9.79
CA ALA A 19 -20.04 -24.96 10.11
C ALA A 19 -19.63 -23.95 9.03
N ALA A 20 -19.87 -22.67 9.30
CA ALA A 20 -19.28 -21.61 8.51
C ALA A 20 -17.74 -21.70 8.68
N CYS A 21 -17.04 -22.21 7.67
CA CYS A 21 -15.59 -22.12 7.59
C CYS A 21 -15.22 -20.65 7.51
N ALA A 22 -15.02 -20.01 8.65
CA ALA A 22 -14.34 -18.74 8.72
C ALA A 22 -12.91 -18.98 8.24
N HIS A 23 -12.65 -18.71 6.97
CA HIS A 23 -11.28 -18.65 6.47
C HIS A 23 -10.61 -17.49 7.22
N SER A 24 -9.78 -17.81 8.20
CA SER A 24 -8.90 -16.84 8.82
C SER A 24 -7.95 -16.34 7.73
N VAL A 25 -8.17 -15.14 7.26
CA VAL A 25 -7.24 -14.49 6.33
C VAL A 25 -5.92 -14.32 7.07
N GLN A 26 -4.94 -15.15 6.73
CA GLN A 26 -3.61 -15.07 7.30
C GLN A 26 -3.03 -13.69 6.94
N PRO A 27 -2.41 -12.99 7.90
CA PRO A 27 -1.74 -11.73 7.61
C PRO A 27 -0.72 -11.94 6.49
N LEU A 28 -0.74 -11.07 5.48
CA LEU A 28 0.31 -11.08 4.46
C LEU A 28 1.65 -10.84 5.16
N PRO A 29 2.68 -11.66 4.87
CA PRO A 29 4.01 -11.33 5.34
C PRO A 29 4.37 -9.96 4.80
N ALA A 30 4.78 -9.04 5.67
CA ALA A 30 5.35 -7.78 5.23
C ALA A 30 6.57 -8.10 4.36
N SER A 31 6.61 -7.59 3.14
CA SER A 31 7.86 -7.59 2.37
C SER A 31 8.95 -6.98 3.25
N PRO A 32 10.20 -7.47 3.18
CA PRO A 32 11.27 -6.88 3.98
C PRO A 32 11.34 -5.38 3.75
N ILE A 33 10.98 -4.60 4.77
CA ILE A 33 11.00 -3.13 4.71
C ILE A 33 12.24 -2.65 5.45
N ILE A 34 13.11 -1.95 4.75
CA ILE A 34 14.31 -1.34 5.32
C ILE A 34 13.85 -0.15 6.17
N SER A 35 14.11 -0.21 7.48
CA SER A 35 13.67 0.81 8.42
C SER A 35 14.40 2.14 8.23
N VAL A 36 13.82 3.22 8.75
CA VAL A 36 14.44 4.56 8.74
C VAL A 36 15.83 4.53 9.36
N ASP A 37 15.98 3.84 10.49
CA ASP A 37 17.27 3.72 11.18
C ASP A 37 18.30 2.93 10.35
N ALA A 38 17.84 1.90 9.61
CA ALA A 38 18.71 1.05 8.80
C ALA A 38 19.34 1.78 7.60
N TRP A 39 18.61 2.73 6.97
CA TRP A 39 19.19 3.56 5.92
C TRP A 39 19.83 4.85 6.46
N GLY A 40 19.86 5.02 7.79
CA GLY A 40 20.53 6.12 8.47
C GLY A 40 19.77 7.43 8.44
N GLY A 41 18.45 7.40 8.33
CA GLY A 41 17.54 8.52 8.51
C GLY A 41 17.23 8.78 9.98
N SER A 42 16.42 9.78 10.24
CA SER A 42 15.88 10.07 11.55
C SER A 42 14.36 10.12 11.52
N ARG A 43 13.71 9.53 12.51
CA ARG A 43 12.25 9.45 12.57
C ARG A 43 11.62 10.82 12.77
N SER A 44 10.47 11.06 12.16
CA SER A 44 9.62 12.21 12.48
C SER A 44 9.08 12.07 13.91
N PRO A 45 8.89 13.17 14.64
CA PRO A 45 8.11 13.13 15.87
C PRO A 45 6.71 12.56 15.59
N ALA A 46 6.24 11.68 16.46
CA ALA A 46 4.85 11.20 16.39
C ALA A 46 3.88 12.38 16.62
N PRO A 47 2.83 12.52 15.81
CA PRO A 47 1.82 13.55 16.04
C PRO A 47 0.98 13.19 17.27
N PRO A 48 0.38 14.19 17.96
CA PRO A 48 -0.52 13.93 19.08
C PRO A 48 -1.71 13.04 18.68
N GLU A 49 -2.21 13.23 17.48
CA GLU A 49 -3.29 12.42 16.89
C GLU A 49 -2.82 11.86 15.55
N PRO A 50 -2.46 10.57 15.49
CA PRO A 50 -2.07 9.91 14.24
C PRO A 50 -3.24 9.88 13.25
N GLN A 51 -2.94 10.10 11.95
CA GLN A 51 -3.93 9.91 10.91
C GLN A 51 -4.34 8.42 10.79
N ARG A 52 -5.56 8.19 10.31
CA ARG A 52 -6.02 6.86 9.92
C ARG A 52 -5.93 6.73 8.41
N ILE A 53 -5.22 5.72 7.93
CA ILE A 53 -5.11 5.44 6.50
C ILE A 53 -6.47 4.91 5.98
N ASN A 54 -6.98 5.54 4.93
CA ASN A 54 -8.19 5.15 4.22
C ASN A 54 -7.99 5.07 2.68
N ARG A 55 -6.81 5.39 2.18
CA ARG A 55 -6.42 5.35 0.76
C ARG A 55 -4.95 5.03 0.61
N ILE A 56 -4.59 4.51 -0.56
CA ILE A 56 -3.19 4.26 -0.94
C ILE A 56 -2.93 5.02 -2.23
N THR A 57 -1.91 5.87 -2.23
CA THR A 57 -1.62 6.74 -3.38
C THR A 57 -0.25 6.43 -3.96
N LEU A 58 -0.25 6.13 -5.26
CA LEU A 58 0.92 5.85 -6.06
C LEU A 58 1.56 7.15 -6.54
N HIS A 59 2.85 7.27 -6.32
CA HIS A 59 3.69 8.36 -6.79
C HIS A 59 4.91 7.83 -7.53
N HIS A 60 5.58 8.70 -8.29
CA HIS A 60 6.95 8.49 -8.73
C HIS A 60 7.88 9.57 -8.17
N GLN A 61 9.18 9.32 -8.28
CA GLN A 61 10.20 10.31 -7.93
C GLN A 61 10.16 11.51 -8.88
N GLY A 62 9.91 11.29 -10.18
CA GLY A 62 9.88 12.30 -11.21
C GLY A 62 11.26 12.74 -11.71
N GLU A 63 12.33 12.09 -11.25
CA GLU A 63 13.73 12.32 -11.66
C GLU A 63 14.34 11.04 -12.21
N THR A 64 15.26 11.19 -13.18
CA THR A 64 15.99 10.05 -13.73
C THR A 64 16.94 9.48 -12.69
N TRP A 65 16.73 8.24 -12.27
CA TRP A 65 17.64 7.56 -11.37
C TRP A 65 18.87 7.04 -12.13
N GLN A 66 20.04 7.30 -11.56
CA GLN A 66 21.30 6.76 -12.12
C GLN A 66 21.56 5.36 -11.55
N PRO A 67 21.92 4.35 -12.39
CA PRO A 67 22.13 2.98 -11.92
C PRO A 67 23.19 2.82 -10.82
N SER A 68 24.17 3.71 -10.77
CA SER A 68 25.21 3.76 -9.73
C SER A 68 24.79 4.52 -8.47
N GLY A 69 23.53 4.95 -8.38
CA GLY A 69 23.06 5.76 -7.27
C GLY A 69 22.98 4.97 -5.95
N ASP A 70 23.37 5.63 -4.87
CA ASP A 70 23.22 5.13 -3.50
C ASP A 70 21.86 5.55 -2.94
N VAL A 71 20.93 4.60 -2.80
CA VAL A 71 19.57 4.87 -2.32
C VAL A 71 19.56 5.43 -0.89
N PRO A 72 20.23 4.84 0.10
CA PRO A 72 20.36 5.43 1.44
C PRO A 72 20.86 6.88 1.43
N ALA A 73 21.91 7.18 0.64
CA ALA A 73 22.42 8.54 0.55
C ALA A 73 21.41 9.50 -0.10
N TYR A 74 20.66 9.04 -1.11
CA TYR A 74 19.57 9.82 -1.70
C TYR A 74 18.47 10.11 -0.66
N LEU A 75 18.02 9.10 0.10
CA LEU A 75 16.99 9.26 1.11
C LEU A 75 17.38 10.25 2.20
N LYS A 76 18.64 10.23 2.65
CA LYS A 76 19.17 11.22 3.61
C LYS A 76 19.10 12.63 3.06
N ARG A 77 19.51 12.84 1.80
CA ARG A 77 19.44 14.18 1.15
C ARG A 77 17.99 14.62 0.97
N LEU A 78 17.09 13.71 0.56
CA LEU A 78 15.67 13.99 0.42
C LEU A 78 15.06 14.38 1.76
N GLN A 79 15.38 13.66 2.83
CA GLN A 79 14.89 13.98 4.18
C GLN A 79 15.38 15.36 4.65
N GLN A 80 16.65 15.63 4.46
CA GLN A 80 17.24 16.93 4.82
C GLN A 80 16.61 18.07 4.01
N TRP A 81 16.47 17.90 2.69
CA TRP A 81 15.85 18.90 1.84
C TRP A 81 14.36 19.12 2.21
N SER A 82 13.61 18.04 2.48
CA SER A 82 12.21 18.13 2.89
C SER A 82 12.06 18.96 4.16
N ARG A 83 12.90 18.74 5.15
CA ARG A 83 12.83 19.44 6.44
C ARG A 83 13.35 20.87 6.37
N LEU A 84 14.49 21.10 5.72
CA LEU A 84 15.16 22.40 5.74
C LEU A 84 14.66 23.35 4.65
N SER A 85 14.36 22.85 3.45
CA SER A 85 13.98 23.69 2.31
C SER A 85 12.48 23.79 2.12
N LYS A 86 11.76 22.67 2.37
CA LYS A 86 10.31 22.64 2.23
C LYS A 86 9.56 22.90 3.53
N HIS A 87 10.27 22.87 4.67
CA HIS A 87 9.68 22.98 6.01
C HIS A 87 8.61 21.92 6.29
N TRP A 88 8.73 20.74 5.63
CA TRP A 88 7.91 19.60 5.89
C TRP A 88 8.41 18.82 7.11
N ALA A 89 7.52 18.07 7.74
CA ALA A 89 7.90 17.25 8.91
C ALA A 89 8.94 16.18 8.56
N ASP A 90 8.87 15.61 7.34
CA ASP A 90 9.77 14.58 6.84
C ASP A 90 9.70 14.47 5.31
N ILE A 91 10.36 13.44 4.72
CA ILE A 91 10.11 12.99 3.35
C ILE A 91 8.59 12.96 3.11
N PRO A 92 8.06 13.44 1.97
CA PRO A 92 6.61 13.54 1.77
C PRO A 92 5.91 12.18 1.70
N TYR A 93 6.64 11.09 1.42
CA TYR A 93 6.13 9.74 1.23
C TYR A 93 6.33 8.86 2.46
N HIS A 94 5.45 7.86 2.63
CA HIS A 94 5.56 6.87 3.72
C HIS A 94 6.48 5.72 3.36
N TYR A 95 6.44 5.28 2.10
CA TYR A 95 7.28 4.21 1.58
C TYR A 95 7.88 4.58 0.24
N ILE A 96 9.08 4.07 0.01
CA ILE A 96 9.85 4.30 -1.22
C ILE A 96 10.31 2.95 -1.76
N ILE A 97 10.09 2.71 -3.05
CA ILE A 97 10.48 1.48 -3.76
C ILE A 97 11.63 1.82 -4.70
N ALA A 98 12.79 1.25 -4.43
CA ALA A 98 14.00 1.42 -5.22
C ALA A 98 13.93 0.66 -6.57
N PRO A 99 14.81 0.93 -7.54
CA PRO A 99 14.80 0.28 -8.85
C PRO A 99 14.99 -1.25 -8.82
N ASP A 100 15.66 -1.78 -7.81
CA ASP A 100 15.83 -3.20 -7.55
C ASP A 100 14.67 -3.85 -6.80
N GLY A 101 13.65 -3.06 -6.47
CA GLY A 101 12.47 -3.51 -5.73
C GLY A 101 12.62 -3.46 -4.21
N GLN A 102 13.74 -3.04 -3.64
CA GLN A 102 13.85 -2.86 -2.20
C GLN A 102 12.88 -1.79 -1.72
N ILE A 103 12.22 -2.06 -0.58
CA ILE A 103 11.23 -1.16 0.03
C ILE A 103 11.85 -0.48 1.24
N TYR A 104 11.77 0.83 1.28
CA TYR A 104 12.27 1.68 2.35
C TYR A 104 11.11 2.35 3.08
N ALA A 105 11.07 2.25 4.39
CA ALA A 105 10.24 3.11 5.23
C ALA A 105 10.84 4.52 5.23
N ALA A 106 9.98 5.52 5.15
CA ALA A 106 10.38 6.92 5.21
C ALA A 106 9.58 7.63 6.31
N ARG A 107 8.52 8.38 5.97
CA ARG A 107 7.67 9.02 6.96
C ARG A 107 6.82 7.96 7.69
N ASP A 108 6.59 8.14 8.99
CA ASP A 108 5.64 7.33 9.73
C ASP A 108 4.23 7.47 9.15
N THR A 109 3.50 6.37 9.03
CA THR A 109 2.14 6.37 8.43
C THR A 109 1.11 7.12 9.28
N GLY A 110 1.36 7.31 10.56
CA GLY A 110 0.54 8.16 11.43
C GLY A 110 0.72 9.66 11.16
N VAL A 111 1.79 10.06 10.47
CA VAL A 111 2.07 11.46 10.10
C VAL A 111 1.56 11.74 8.70
N VAL A 112 0.68 12.73 8.54
CA VAL A 112 0.16 13.13 7.22
C VAL A 112 1.32 13.46 6.27
N GLY A 113 1.26 12.94 5.03
CA GLY A 113 2.25 13.23 4.01
C GLY A 113 2.22 14.69 3.53
N ASP A 114 3.10 15.05 2.62
CA ASP A 114 3.12 16.37 2.00
C ASP A 114 3.01 16.27 0.47
N SER A 115 2.59 17.38 -0.16
CA SER A 115 2.49 17.51 -1.60
C SER A 115 2.86 18.93 -2.03
N ASN A 116 3.37 19.09 -3.27
CA ASN A 116 3.54 20.39 -3.91
C ASN A 116 2.29 20.82 -4.70
N THR A 117 1.23 20.06 -4.70
CA THR A 117 -0.03 20.33 -5.39
C THR A 117 -1.15 20.62 -4.40
N GLU A 118 -2.31 21.01 -4.89
CA GLU A 118 -3.48 21.41 -4.10
C GLU A 118 -4.16 20.25 -3.36
N TYR A 119 -3.85 18.99 -3.71
CA TYR A 119 -4.49 17.87 -3.05
C TYR A 119 -4.01 17.69 -1.60
N LYS A 120 -4.92 17.24 -0.76
CA LYS A 120 -4.65 17.02 0.67
C LYS A 120 -4.35 15.53 0.91
N PRO A 121 -3.12 15.18 1.35
CA PRO A 121 -2.71 13.79 1.55
C PRO A 121 -3.18 13.18 2.88
N GLU A 122 -4.06 13.83 3.62
CA GLU A 122 -4.62 13.31 4.85
C GLU A 122 -5.40 12.00 4.61
N GLY A 123 -5.10 10.98 5.40
CA GLY A 123 -5.66 9.64 5.24
C GLY A 123 -5.02 8.80 4.13
N HIS A 124 -4.00 9.31 3.45
CA HIS A 124 -3.34 8.59 2.36
C HIS A 124 -2.04 7.92 2.83
N ALA A 125 -1.86 6.63 2.54
CA ALA A 125 -0.54 6.00 2.53
C ALA A 125 0.13 6.31 1.19
N LEU A 126 1.19 7.11 1.21
CA LEU A 126 1.90 7.57 0.02
C LEU A 126 3.04 6.61 -0.31
N VAL A 127 2.97 5.97 -1.47
CA VAL A 127 3.98 5.02 -1.98
C VAL A 127 4.66 5.64 -3.18
N MET A 128 5.96 5.93 -3.08
CA MET A 128 6.76 6.46 -4.16
C MET A 128 7.63 5.38 -4.78
N VAL A 129 7.59 5.27 -6.11
CA VAL A 129 8.47 4.41 -6.90
C VAL A 129 9.58 5.29 -7.49
N MET A 130 10.84 4.92 -7.27
CA MET A 130 12.00 5.71 -7.72
C MET A 130 12.17 5.61 -9.23
N GLY A 131 12.30 6.76 -9.86
CA GLY A 131 12.49 6.93 -11.30
C GLY A 131 11.55 7.98 -11.90
N ASN A 132 11.82 8.36 -13.15
CA ASN A 132 10.94 9.22 -13.94
C ASN A 132 10.14 8.38 -14.94
N PHE A 133 8.93 7.99 -14.58
CA PHE A 133 8.09 7.14 -15.44
C PHE A 133 7.30 7.90 -16.50
N GLU A 134 7.61 9.15 -16.73
CA GLU A 134 7.30 9.81 -18.00
C GLU A 134 8.24 9.32 -19.11
N ASP A 135 9.50 8.98 -18.77
CA ASP A 135 10.56 8.67 -19.73
C ASP A 135 10.89 7.18 -19.83
N VAL A 136 10.80 6.45 -18.70
CA VAL A 136 11.21 5.05 -18.62
C VAL A 136 10.10 4.16 -18.06
N GLN A 137 10.19 2.85 -18.36
CA GLN A 137 9.30 1.85 -17.77
C GLN A 137 9.75 1.52 -16.34
N PRO A 138 8.81 1.23 -15.42
CA PRO A 138 9.15 0.63 -14.14
C PRO A 138 9.75 -0.76 -14.36
N THR A 139 10.68 -1.15 -13.50
CA THR A 139 11.24 -2.51 -13.53
C THR A 139 10.20 -3.52 -13.05
N THR A 140 10.36 -4.79 -13.47
CA THR A 140 9.53 -5.89 -12.95
C THR A 140 9.63 -5.99 -11.42
N ALA A 141 10.83 -5.79 -10.85
CA ALA A 141 11.05 -5.79 -9.41
C ALA A 141 10.25 -4.68 -8.72
N GLN A 142 10.23 -3.46 -9.28
CA GLN A 142 9.42 -2.36 -8.77
C GLN A 142 7.93 -2.66 -8.81
N LEU A 143 7.43 -3.23 -9.90
CA LEU A 143 6.01 -3.58 -10.02
C LEU A 143 5.61 -4.65 -9.00
N HIS A 144 6.43 -5.69 -8.82
CA HIS A 144 6.19 -6.73 -7.80
C HIS A 144 6.15 -6.13 -6.40
N SER A 145 7.15 -5.33 -6.03
CA SER A 145 7.21 -4.68 -4.71
C SER A 145 6.07 -3.69 -4.49
N THR A 146 5.62 -3.00 -5.55
CA THR A 146 4.45 -2.12 -5.48
C THR A 146 3.19 -2.91 -5.12
N VAL A 147 2.96 -4.06 -5.78
CA VAL A 147 1.82 -4.93 -5.48
C VAL A 147 1.89 -5.48 -4.06
N GLU A 148 3.06 -6.01 -3.66
CA GLU A 148 3.26 -6.58 -2.31
C GLU A 148 3.00 -5.54 -1.22
N LEU A 149 3.61 -4.36 -1.35
CA LEU A 149 3.47 -3.27 -0.38
C LEU A 149 2.02 -2.76 -0.32
N MET A 150 1.38 -2.54 -1.46
CA MET A 150 -0.01 -2.04 -1.49
C MET A 150 -1.01 -3.08 -0.97
N ALA A 151 -0.79 -4.38 -1.23
CA ALA A 151 -1.61 -5.44 -0.66
C ALA A 151 -1.45 -5.50 0.87
N TRP A 152 -0.22 -5.40 1.38
CA TRP A 152 0.04 -5.34 2.81
C TRP A 152 -0.60 -4.11 3.46
N LEU A 153 -0.47 -2.92 2.87
CA LEU A 153 -1.11 -1.69 3.36
C LEU A 153 -2.63 -1.80 3.36
N ALA A 154 -3.20 -2.35 2.29
CA ALA A 154 -4.65 -2.57 2.18
C ALA A 154 -5.14 -3.51 3.29
N GLN A 155 -4.49 -4.66 3.49
CA GLN A 155 -4.86 -5.60 4.54
C GLN A 155 -4.70 -5.00 5.94
N ALA A 156 -3.59 -4.32 6.21
CA ALA A 156 -3.30 -3.73 7.53
C ALA A 156 -4.30 -2.63 7.93
N ASN A 157 -4.91 -1.96 6.95
CA ASN A 157 -5.86 -0.87 7.18
C ASN A 157 -7.31 -1.24 6.85
N GLY A 158 -7.60 -2.50 6.48
CA GLY A 158 -8.96 -2.95 6.12
C GLY A 158 -9.49 -2.32 4.84
N LEU A 159 -8.61 -2.05 3.86
CA LEU A 159 -8.94 -1.36 2.62
C LEU A 159 -9.10 -2.35 1.45
N GLY A 160 -9.99 -2.02 0.52
CA GLY A 160 -10.09 -2.71 -0.77
C GLY A 160 -9.14 -2.14 -1.82
N PRO A 161 -8.85 -2.90 -2.92
CA PRO A 161 -8.00 -2.42 -4.01
C PRO A 161 -8.55 -1.20 -4.76
N ASP A 162 -9.83 -0.91 -4.64
CA ASP A 162 -10.51 0.27 -5.18
C ASP A 162 -10.04 1.58 -4.54
N THR A 163 -9.49 1.52 -3.33
CA THR A 163 -8.90 2.68 -2.63
C THR A 163 -7.52 3.07 -3.15
N ILE A 164 -6.96 2.30 -4.09
CA ILE A 164 -5.67 2.59 -4.73
C ILE A 164 -5.88 3.55 -5.88
N ALA A 165 -5.22 4.69 -5.82
CA ALA A 165 -5.23 5.70 -6.88
C ALA A 165 -3.82 6.30 -7.03
N SER A 166 -3.63 7.26 -7.91
CA SER A 166 -2.36 7.96 -8.10
C SER A 166 -2.48 9.44 -7.75
N HIS A 167 -1.34 10.13 -7.67
CA HIS A 167 -1.32 11.57 -7.43
C HIS A 167 -2.15 12.35 -8.45
N LYS A 168 -2.02 12.03 -9.76
CA LYS A 168 -2.79 12.72 -10.80
C LYS A 168 -4.30 12.46 -10.74
N ASP A 169 -4.76 11.42 -10.05
CA ASP A 169 -6.20 11.19 -9.85
C ASP A 169 -6.80 12.15 -8.82
N TYR A 170 -5.95 12.81 -8.04
CA TYR A 170 -6.33 13.80 -7.02
C TYR A 170 -5.96 15.24 -7.38
N SER A 171 -5.09 15.46 -8.38
CA SER A 171 -4.62 16.78 -8.77
C SER A 171 -4.36 16.85 -10.26
N ALA A 172 -4.93 17.86 -10.91
CA ALA A 172 -4.65 18.18 -12.31
C ALA A 172 -3.29 18.90 -12.52
N GLN A 173 -2.60 19.28 -11.43
CA GLN A 173 -1.33 20.02 -11.47
C GLN A 173 -0.11 19.11 -11.63
N THR A 174 -0.31 17.79 -11.84
CA THR A 174 0.81 16.84 -11.88
C THR A 174 0.63 15.75 -12.92
N LEU A 175 1.75 15.26 -13.45
CA LEU A 175 1.81 14.04 -14.27
C LEU A 175 2.14 12.80 -13.43
N CYS A 176 2.43 12.98 -12.12
CA CYS A 176 2.78 11.88 -11.21
C CYS A 176 1.64 10.83 -11.13
N PRO A 177 1.91 9.56 -11.35
CA PRO A 177 3.19 8.85 -11.24
C PRO A 177 3.95 8.65 -12.57
N GLY A 178 3.67 9.42 -13.60
CA GLY A 178 4.22 9.28 -14.94
C GLY A 178 3.44 8.26 -15.78
N LYS A 179 3.38 8.51 -17.10
CA LYS A 179 2.50 7.76 -18.02
C LYS A 179 2.73 6.25 -18.01
N HIS A 180 4.01 5.82 -17.91
CA HIS A 180 4.34 4.39 -17.96
C HIS A 180 3.94 3.64 -16.67
N LEU A 181 4.08 4.25 -15.49
CA LEU A 181 3.62 3.64 -14.24
C LEU A 181 2.10 3.78 -14.10
N TYR A 182 1.53 4.89 -14.55
CA TYR A 182 0.08 5.11 -14.53
C TYR A 182 -0.68 4.09 -15.39
N ALA A 183 -0.11 3.64 -16.51
CA ALA A 183 -0.74 2.64 -17.38
C ALA A 183 -1.12 1.35 -16.65
N TYR A 184 -0.36 0.93 -15.63
CA TYR A 184 -0.70 -0.24 -14.81
C TYR A 184 -1.91 0.01 -13.89
N LEU A 185 -2.13 1.24 -13.47
CA LEU A 185 -3.31 1.63 -12.70
C LEU A 185 -4.53 1.81 -13.62
N GLU A 186 -4.35 2.53 -14.72
CA GLU A 186 -5.40 2.83 -15.72
C GLU A 186 -5.96 1.56 -16.36
N SER A 187 -5.12 0.61 -16.76
CA SER A 187 -5.55 -0.71 -17.28
C SER A 187 -6.24 -1.57 -16.21
N GLY A 188 -6.21 -1.18 -14.95
CA GLY A 188 -6.69 -1.97 -13.82
C GLY A 188 -5.76 -3.13 -13.44
N TRP A 189 -4.61 -3.30 -14.10
CA TRP A 189 -3.67 -4.39 -13.77
C TRP A 189 -3.24 -4.35 -12.31
N LEU A 190 -2.83 -3.17 -11.81
CA LEU A 190 -2.35 -3.01 -10.43
C LEU A 190 -3.42 -3.43 -9.40
N ARG A 191 -4.67 -3.01 -9.58
CA ARG A 191 -5.77 -3.38 -8.67
C ARG A 191 -6.07 -4.87 -8.72
N ARG A 192 -6.05 -5.48 -9.93
CA ARG A 192 -6.21 -6.94 -10.08
C ARG A 192 -5.07 -7.72 -9.44
N ALA A 193 -3.83 -7.25 -9.57
CA ALA A 193 -2.66 -7.86 -8.96
C ALA A 193 -2.74 -7.81 -7.42
N VAL A 194 -3.10 -6.66 -6.86
CA VAL A 194 -3.34 -6.50 -5.41
C VAL A 194 -4.49 -7.40 -4.94
N THR A 195 -5.59 -7.49 -5.71
CA THR A 195 -6.71 -8.41 -5.40
C THR A 195 -6.26 -9.87 -5.38
N ALA A 196 -5.46 -10.29 -6.37
CA ALA A 196 -4.92 -11.64 -6.41
C ALA A 196 -4.02 -11.91 -5.19
N ARG A 197 -3.15 -10.97 -4.86
CA ARG A 197 -2.23 -11.07 -3.72
C ARG A 197 -2.97 -11.18 -2.38
N LEU A 198 -3.99 -10.36 -2.16
CA LEU A 198 -4.86 -10.42 -0.97
C LEU A 198 -5.59 -11.76 -0.86
N ALA A 199 -5.92 -12.39 -1.98
CA ALA A 199 -6.57 -13.70 -2.03
C ALA A 199 -5.58 -14.88 -2.01
N GLY A 200 -4.27 -14.65 -1.83
CA GLY A 200 -3.24 -15.68 -1.86
C GLY A 200 -3.07 -16.35 -3.23
N ARG A 201 -3.44 -15.66 -4.32
CA ARG A 201 -3.35 -16.16 -5.69
C ARG A 201 -2.14 -15.56 -6.42
N PRO A 202 -1.62 -16.23 -7.47
CA PRO A 202 -0.59 -15.65 -8.32
C PRO A 202 -1.03 -14.31 -8.92
N MET A 203 -0.07 -13.39 -9.03
CA MET A 203 -0.30 -12.12 -9.74
C MET A 203 -0.53 -12.37 -11.23
N PRO A 204 -1.36 -11.56 -11.91
CA PRO A 204 -1.49 -11.61 -13.35
C PRO A 204 -0.15 -11.26 -14.02
N SER A 205 0.09 -11.79 -15.23
CA SER A 205 1.27 -11.43 -16.02
C SER A 205 1.36 -9.92 -16.23
N ILE A 206 2.58 -9.41 -16.19
CA ILE A 206 2.93 -8.01 -16.46
C ILE A 206 2.87 -7.77 -17.97
#